data_bf95513ce70fa19d8eecf55feb325797
#
_entry.id   bf95513ce70fa19d8eecf55feb325797
#
_cell.length_a   1.000
_cell.length_b   1.000
_cell.length_c   1.000
_cell.angle_alpha   90.00
_cell.angle_beta   90.00
_cell.angle_gamma   90.00
#
_symmetry.space_group_name_H-M   'P 1'
#
loop_
_entity.id
_entity.type
_entity.pdbx_description
1 polymer ?
#
loop_
_entity_poly.entity_id
_entity_poly.type
_entity_poly.pdbx_seq_one_letter_code
_entity_poly.pdbx_strand_id
1 'polypeptide(L)' 'VIDFSAKNELDALDLAVLRELQADGRISNVELARRIGLSAPACHARVKRLEEQGYVDRYVALLDREKMHYD' A
#
# COMPACT_ATOMS: atom_id res chain seq x y z
N VAL A 1 4.32 2.81 7.65
CA VAL A 1 3.35 2.93 8.75
C VAL A 1 2.06 3.53 8.22
N ILE A 2 0.95 2.93 8.60
CA ILE A 2 -0.37 3.38 8.16
C ILE A 2 -1.14 3.90 9.36
N ASP A 3 -1.61 5.14 9.25
CA ASP A 3 -2.40 5.77 10.30
C ASP A 3 -3.88 5.70 9.94
N PHE A 4 -4.64 4.96 10.72
CA PHE A 4 -6.09 4.83 10.53
C PHE A 4 -6.89 5.80 11.41
N SER A 5 -6.22 6.69 12.13
CA SER A 5 -6.91 7.60 13.04
C SER A 5 -7.61 8.76 12.33
N ALA A 6 -7.21 9.07 11.11
CA ALA A 6 -7.85 10.13 10.33
C ALA A 6 -9.27 9.74 9.98
N LYS A 7 -10.22 10.60 10.34
CA LYS A 7 -11.64 10.27 10.22
C LYS A 7 -12.19 10.59 8.85
N ASN A 8 -13.04 9.69 8.33
CA ASN A 8 -13.98 9.97 7.24
C ASN A 8 -13.36 10.29 5.89
N GLU A 9 -12.06 10.15 5.72
CA GLU A 9 -11.42 10.45 4.46
C GLU A 9 -11.12 9.19 3.65
N LEU A 10 -11.28 8.02 4.27
CA LEU A 10 -10.97 6.74 3.63
C LEU A 10 -12.26 5.98 3.35
N ASP A 11 -12.41 5.54 2.10
CA ASP A 11 -13.48 4.62 1.75
C ASP A 11 -12.96 3.18 1.82
N ALA A 12 -13.85 2.22 1.54
CA ALA A 12 -13.51 0.80 1.62
C ALA A 12 -12.39 0.42 0.65
N LEU A 13 -12.34 1.05 -0.54
CA LEU A 13 -11.29 0.78 -1.52
C LEU A 13 -9.96 1.33 -1.05
N ASP A 14 -9.94 2.50 -0.43
CA ASP A 14 -8.71 3.07 0.14
C ASP A 14 -8.16 2.14 1.22
N LEU A 15 -9.02 1.62 2.10
CA LEU A 15 -8.60 0.67 3.12
C LEU A 15 -8.04 -0.60 2.52
N ALA A 16 -8.65 -1.10 1.44
CA ALA A 16 -8.16 -2.29 0.75
C ALA A 16 -6.77 -2.03 0.16
N VAL A 17 -6.57 -0.86 -0.46
CA VAL A 17 -5.26 -0.46 -0.99
C VAL A 17 -4.22 -0.44 0.13
N LEU A 18 -4.53 0.20 1.24
CA LEU A 18 -3.59 0.31 2.35
C LEU A 18 -3.23 -1.05 2.95
N ARG A 19 -4.21 -1.95 3.06
CA ARG A 19 -3.96 -3.30 3.56
C ARG A 19 -3.02 -4.08 2.65
N GLU A 20 -3.24 -3.99 1.34
CA GLU A 20 -2.37 -4.68 0.37
C GLU A 20 -0.96 -4.11 0.40
N LEU A 21 -0.82 -2.79 0.47
CA LEU A 21 0.49 -2.15 0.52
C LEU A 21 1.23 -2.48 1.82
N GLN A 22 0.51 -2.59 2.92
CA GLN A 22 1.12 -2.95 4.20
C GLN A 22 1.61 -4.40 4.19
N ALA A 23 0.90 -5.29 3.52
CA ALA A 23 1.30 -6.68 3.38
C ALA A 23 2.46 -6.85 2.41
N ASP A 24 2.49 -6.06 1.33
CA ASP A 24 3.54 -6.12 0.32
C ASP A 24 3.75 -4.73 -0.29
N GLY A 25 4.72 -4.01 0.25
CA GLY A 25 5.04 -2.66 -0.24
C GLY A 25 5.67 -2.65 -1.63
N ARG A 26 6.03 -3.80 -2.18
CA ARG A 26 6.62 -3.90 -3.52
C ARG A 26 5.63 -4.38 -4.57
N ILE A 27 4.37 -4.54 -4.19
CA ILE A 27 3.34 -4.97 -5.14
C ILE A 27 3.26 -3.98 -6.31
N SER A 28 3.14 -4.50 -7.54
CA SER A 28 2.98 -3.63 -8.69
C SER A 28 1.59 -3.00 -8.69
N ASN A 29 1.46 -1.83 -9.33
CA ASN A 29 0.17 -1.17 -9.44
C ASN A 29 -0.84 -2.05 -10.19
N VAL A 30 -0.40 -2.77 -11.21
CA VAL A 30 -1.26 -3.67 -11.99
C VAL A 30 -1.82 -4.78 -11.10
N GLU A 31 -0.97 -5.41 -10.31
CA GLU A 31 -1.41 -6.48 -9.42
C GLU A 31 -2.30 -5.95 -8.30
N LEU A 32 -1.96 -4.79 -7.73
CA LEU A 32 -2.78 -4.16 -6.71
C LEU A 32 -4.18 -3.85 -7.26
N ALA A 33 -4.24 -3.25 -8.45
CA ALA A 33 -5.51 -2.94 -9.10
C ALA A 33 -6.35 -4.19 -9.30
N ARG A 34 -5.71 -5.28 -9.75
CA ARG A 34 -6.39 -6.55 -9.96
C ARG A 34 -7.01 -7.07 -8.67
N ARG A 35 -6.27 -7.02 -7.58
CA ARG A 35 -6.72 -7.54 -6.28
C ARG A 35 -7.91 -6.77 -5.72
N ILE A 36 -7.94 -5.48 -5.94
CA ILE A 36 -9.03 -4.64 -5.38
C ILE A 36 -10.13 -4.33 -6.39
N GLY A 37 -10.01 -4.83 -7.62
CA GLY A 37 -11.07 -4.69 -8.62
C GLY A 37 -11.14 -3.32 -9.28
N LEU A 38 -10.01 -2.64 -9.44
CA LEU A 38 -9.92 -1.35 -10.11
C LEU A 38 -9.10 -1.45 -11.39
N SER A 39 -9.29 -0.47 -12.28
CA SER A 39 -8.37 -0.28 -13.39
C SER A 39 -7.03 0.20 -12.86
N ALA A 40 -5.95 -0.03 -13.61
CA ALA A 40 -4.63 0.41 -13.19
C ALA A 40 -4.55 1.93 -13.00
N PRO A 41 -5.10 2.77 -13.90
CA PRO A 41 -5.09 4.21 -13.66
C PRO A 41 -5.87 4.65 -12.43
N ALA A 42 -7.02 4.04 -12.16
CA ALA A 42 -7.83 4.36 -10.99
C ALA A 42 -7.10 3.98 -9.70
N CYS A 43 -6.46 2.82 -9.69
CA CYS A 43 -5.67 2.36 -8.57
C CYS A 43 -4.49 3.30 -8.32
N HIS A 44 -3.78 3.68 -9.39
CA HIS A 44 -2.63 4.59 -9.28
C HIS A 44 -3.05 5.94 -8.68
N ALA A 45 -4.18 6.48 -9.12
CA ALA A 45 -4.69 7.74 -8.60
C ALA A 45 -4.99 7.66 -7.10
N ARG A 46 -5.56 6.54 -6.65
CA ARG A 46 -5.83 6.35 -5.22
C ARG A 46 -4.56 6.24 -4.40
N VAL A 47 -3.60 5.46 -4.87
CA VAL A 47 -2.31 5.31 -4.18
C VAL A 47 -1.63 6.67 -4.06
N LYS A 48 -1.59 7.43 -5.15
CA LYS A 48 -0.95 8.73 -5.15
C LYS A 48 -1.62 9.70 -4.17
N ARG A 49 -2.94 9.70 -4.13
CA ARG A 49 -3.67 10.53 -3.18
C ARG A 49 -3.36 10.15 -1.75
N LEU A 50 -3.32 8.84 -1.46
CA LEU A 50 -3.02 8.36 -0.11
C LEU A 50 -1.60 8.72 0.32
N GLU A 51 -0.65 8.67 -0.61
CA GLU A 51 0.71 9.14 -0.35
C GLU A 51 0.74 10.64 -0.04
N GLU A 52 0.06 11.42 -0.87
CA GLU A 52 0.02 12.87 -0.71
C GLU A 52 -0.66 13.29 0.60
N GLN A 53 -1.64 12.53 1.04
CA GLN A 53 -2.37 12.79 2.29
C GLN A 53 -1.64 12.24 3.52
N GLY A 54 -0.52 11.56 3.33
CA GLY A 54 0.30 11.09 4.44
C GLY A 54 -0.12 9.77 5.05
N TYR A 55 -1.06 9.06 4.45
CA TYR A 55 -1.44 7.74 4.95
C TYR A 55 -0.37 6.69 4.69
N VAL A 56 0.44 6.88 3.66
CA VAL A 56 1.58 6.02 3.38
C VAL A 56 2.84 6.83 3.68
N ASP A 57 3.52 6.47 4.74
CA ASP A 57 4.72 7.17 5.16
C ASP A 57 5.90 6.80 4.25
N ARG A 58 6.10 5.50 4.07
CA ARG A 58 7.21 5.01 3.24
C ARG A 58 7.00 3.55 2.91
N TYR A 59 7.75 3.11 1.93
CA TYR A 59 7.79 1.71 1.53
C TYR A 59 9.09 1.11 2.01
N VAL A 60 9.01 -0.05 2.67
CA VAL A 60 10.20 -0.75 3.18
C VAL A 60 10.14 -2.21 2.76
N ALA A 61 11.31 -2.79 2.56
CA ALA A 61 11.43 -4.22 2.35
C ALA A 61 11.88 -4.87 3.66
N LEU A 62 11.19 -5.95 4.03
CA LEU A 62 11.60 -6.76 5.17
C LEU A 62 12.50 -7.88 4.64
N LEU A 63 13.70 -7.95 5.18
CA LEU A 63 14.69 -8.93 4.74
C LEU A 63 14.71 -10.11 5.72
N ASP A 64 14.81 -11.30 5.16
CA ASP A 64 15.00 -12.50 5.95
C ASP A 64 16.49 -12.64 6.24
N ARG A 65 16.87 -12.40 7.49
CA ARG A 65 18.26 -12.39 7.89
C ARG A 65 18.94 -13.75 7.73
N GLU A 66 18.20 -14.81 7.98
CA GLU A 66 18.76 -16.16 7.83
C GLU A 66 19.09 -16.45 6.37
N LYS A 67 18.18 -16.10 5.46
CA LYS A 67 18.41 -16.31 4.04
C LYS A 67 19.52 -15.44 3.49
N MET A 68 19.77 -14.30 4.09
CA MET A 68 20.82 -13.38 3.66
C MET A 68 22.16 -13.67 4.33
N HIS A 69 22.22 -14.63 5.24
CA HIS A 69 23.45 -15.05 5.92
C HIS A 69 24.16 -13.91 6.63
N TYR A 70 23.41 -13.06 7.30
CA TYR A 70 24.00 -12.07 8.18
C TYR A 70 24.45 -12.75 9.46
N ASP A 71 25.67 -12.52 9.79
CA ASP A 71 26.25 -13.03 11.02
C ASP A 71 26.23 -12.00 12.15
#